data_c674d9fcb8fdbb03cd060bf8ca797afa
#
_entry.id   c674d9fcb8fdbb03cd060bf8ca797afa
#
_cell.length_a   1.000
_cell.length_b   1.000
_cell.length_c   1.000
_cell.angle_alpha   90.00
_cell.angle_beta   90.00
_cell.angle_gamma   90.00
#
_symmetry.space_group_name_H-M   'P 1'
#
loop_
_entity.id
_entity.type
_entity.pdbx_description
1 polymer ?
#
loop_
_entity_poly.entity_id
_entity_poly.type
_entity_poly.pdbx_seq_one_letter_code
_entity_poly.pdbx_strand_id
1 'polypeptide(L)'
;MTRPTKTWQMLPAVLDELNKGGVDKKGIRFIMATGAHGAKMLPDFRKKLGDEITERFLVFNHNPYENLVELGETSNGTPVHINREVMNCDLKISVAALIPHFGYGFGGGSKILVPGVAGIETIWHNTTVLSNIKEVKIVWRERLSTLKR
;
A
#
# COMPACT_ATOMS: atom_id res chain seq x y z
N MET A 1 3.19 -1.41 13.03
CA MET A 1 3.62 -2.83 13.00
C MET A 1 3.74 -3.25 11.54
N THR A 2 4.95 -3.51 11.05
CA THR A 2 5.15 -4.01 9.68
C THR A 2 4.69 -5.47 9.62
N ARG A 3 3.72 -5.73 8.76
CA ARG A 3 3.20 -7.08 8.57
C ARG A 3 4.30 -7.99 8.00
N PRO A 4 4.48 -9.20 8.54
CA PRO A 4 5.45 -10.15 8.02
C PRO A 4 4.99 -10.63 6.64
N THR A 5 5.55 -10.03 5.60
CA THR A 5 5.36 -10.51 4.23
C THR A 5 6.72 -10.94 3.70
N LYS A 6 6.79 -12.11 3.15
CA LYS A 6 8.01 -12.59 2.47
C LYS A 6 8.10 -11.96 1.08
N THR A 7 8.01 -10.63 1.00
CA THR A 7 8.02 -9.86 -0.25
C THR A 7 9.27 -10.16 -1.05
N TRP A 8 10.42 -10.28 -0.39
CA TRP A 8 11.71 -10.62 -1.01
C TRP A 8 11.70 -11.92 -1.82
N GLN A 9 10.82 -12.87 -1.50
CA GLN A 9 10.69 -14.13 -2.26
C GLN A 9 9.93 -13.95 -3.58
N MET A 10 9.07 -12.95 -3.68
CA MET A 10 8.24 -12.70 -4.86
C MET A 10 8.90 -11.73 -5.84
N LEU A 11 9.73 -10.82 -5.34
CA LEU A 11 10.33 -9.76 -6.14
C LEU A 11 11.20 -10.27 -7.29
N PRO A 12 12.01 -11.33 -7.16
CA PRO A 12 12.79 -11.84 -8.29
C PRO A 12 11.93 -12.23 -9.49
N ALA A 13 10.79 -12.91 -9.27
CA ALA A 13 9.88 -13.27 -10.33
C ALA A 13 9.23 -12.05 -11.00
N VAL A 14 8.85 -11.04 -10.20
CA VAL A 14 8.30 -9.79 -10.74
C VAL A 14 9.34 -9.04 -11.58
N LEU A 15 10.57 -8.97 -11.11
CA LEU A 15 11.66 -8.30 -11.84
C LEU A 15 12.05 -9.04 -13.12
N ASP A 16 11.99 -10.37 -13.11
CA ASP A 16 12.23 -11.18 -14.30
C ASP A 16 11.18 -10.89 -15.39
N GLU A 17 9.90 -10.85 -15.03
CA GLU A 17 8.82 -10.52 -15.97
C GLU A 17 8.94 -9.08 -16.51
N LEU A 18 9.30 -8.12 -15.66
CA LEU A 18 9.55 -6.74 -16.10
C LEU A 18 10.72 -6.67 -17.08
N ASN A 19 11.79 -7.41 -16.81
CA ASN A 19 12.96 -7.48 -17.70
C ASN A 19 12.61 -8.14 -19.05
N LYS A 20 11.83 -9.21 -19.06
CA LYS A 20 11.30 -9.83 -20.29
C LYS A 20 10.42 -8.87 -21.08
N GLY A 21 9.67 -8.03 -20.39
CA GLY A 21 8.89 -6.94 -20.99
C GLY A 21 9.69 -5.72 -21.46
N GLY A 22 11.02 -5.75 -21.33
CA GLY A 22 11.91 -4.68 -21.79
C GLY A 22 11.97 -3.46 -20.86
N VAL A 23 11.51 -3.58 -19.60
CA VAL A 23 11.57 -2.47 -18.63
C VAL A 23 13.00 -2.29 -18.13
N ASP A 24 13.56 -1.08 -18.36
CA ASP A 24 14.89 -0.74 -17.83
C ASP A 24 14.87 -0.69 -16.30
N LYS A 25 15.88 -1.30 -15.67
CA LYS A 25 16.07 -1.28 -14.21
C LYS A 25 16.10 0.14 -13.62
N LYS A 26 16.62 1.12 -14.36
CA LYS A 26 16.62 2.52 -13.96
C LYS A 26 15.23 3.14 -13.86
N GLY A 27 14.26 2.58 -14.57
CA GLY A 27 12.84 2.96 -14.50
C GLY A 27 12.09 2.33 -13.34
N ILE A 28 12.70 1.36 -12.64
CA ILE A 28 12.05 0.65 -11.54
C ILE A 28 12.38 1.34 -10.21
N ARG A 29 11.37 1.65 -9.42
CA ARG A 29 11.49 2.18 -8.07
C ARG A 29 10.57 1.46 -7.10
N PHE A 30 10.98 1.34 -5.87
CA PHE A 30 10.22 0.71 -4.81
C PHE A 30 9.71 1.75 -3.82
N ILE A 31 8.43 1.69 -3.50
CA ILE A 31 7.81 2.60 -2.53
C ILE A 31 7.23 1.78 -1.39
N MET A 32 7.67 2.07 -0.18
CA MET A 32 7.12 1.47 1.02
C MET A 32 5.79 2.16 1.36
N ALA A 33 4.70 1.45 1.15
CA ALA A 33 3.33 1.93 1.37
C ALA A 33 3.01 1.94 2.87
N THR A 34 3.51 2.95 3.58
CA THR A 34 3.41 3.07 5.04
C THR A 34 2.10 3.69 5.50
N GLY A 35 1.37 4.39 4.62
CA GLY A 35 0.21 5.19 5.00
C GLY A 35 0.60 6.24 6.04
N ALA A 36 -0.17 6.36 7.11
CA ALA A 36 0.12 7.24 8.25
C ALA A 36 1.11 6.65 9.27
N HIS A 37 1.68 5.46 9.01
CA HIS A 37 2.70 4.89 9.89
C HIS A 37 4.06 5.55 9.64
N GLY A 38 4.92 5.57 10.67
CA GLY A 38 6.25 6.17 10.58
C GLY A 38 7.14 5.54 9.50
N ALA A 39 8.07 6.35 9.01
CA ALA A 39 9.08 5.94 8.03
C ALA A 39 9.85 4.69 8.49
N LYS A 40 10.29 3.90 7.53
CA LYS A 40 11.09 2.69 7.76
C LYS A 40 12.57 3.02 7.58
N MET A 41 13.39 2.37 8.38
CA MET A 41 14.83 2.49 8.29
C MET A 41 15.42 1.44 7.32
N LEU A 42 16.67 1.61 6.92
CA LEU A 42 17.35 0.68 6.02
C LEU A 42 17.28 -0.80 6.46
N PRO A 43 17.43 -1.15 7.74
CA PRO A 43 17.24 -2.53 8.19
C PRO A 43 15.85 -3.09 7.94
N ASP A 44 14.81 -2.25 8.02
CA ASP A 44 13.43 -2.66 7.71
C ASP A 44 13.26 -2.93 6.21
N PHE A 45 13.89 -2.11 5.36
CA PHE A 45 13.90 -2.33 3.92
C PHE A 45 14.60 -3.63 3.56
N ARG A 46 15.80 -3.87 4.07
CA ARG A 46 16.56 -5.11 3.86
C ARG A 46 15.78 -6.34 4.28
N LYS A 47 15.18 -6.30 5.47
CA LYS A 47 14.34 -7.38 5.97
C LYS A 47 13.14 -7.68 5.07
N LYS A 48 12.57 -6.68 4.42
CA LYS A 48 11.35 -6.83 3.62
C LYS A 48 11.61 -7.09 2.14
N LEU A 49 12.60 -6.44 1.58
CA LEU A 49 12.90 -6.46 0.15
C LEU A 49 14.11 -7.34 -0.19
N GLY A 50 14.98 -7.60 0.78
CA GLY A 50 16.28 -8.23 0.59
C GLY A 50 17.39 -7.20 0.32
N ASP A 51 18.63 -7.60 0.54
CA ASP A 51 19.80 -6.72 0.34
C ASP A 51 19.96 -6.36 -1.14
N GLU A 52 19.82 -7.31 -2.04
CA GLU A 52 19.97 -7.09 -3.48
C GLU A 52 19.07 -5.94 -3.98
N ILE A 53 17.82 -5.88 -3.56
CA ILE A 53 16.89 -4.83 -3.98
C ILE A 53 17.32 -3.48 -3.41
N THR A 54 17.69 -3.43 -2.15
CA THR A 54 18.07 -2.19 -1.47
C THR A 54 19.39 -1.61 -1.97
N GLU A 55 20.25 -2.42 -2.55
CA GLU A 55 21.55 -1.99 -3.12
C GLU A 55 21.45 -1.60 -4.60
N ARG A 56 20.50 -2.16 -5.34
CA ARG A 56 20.42 -2.03 -6.80
C ARG A 56 19.30 -1.12 -7.30
N PHE A 57 18.32 -0.81 -6.46
CA PHE A 57 17.15 -0.03 -6.85
C PHE A 57 16.92 1.15 -5.91
N LEU A 58 16.22 2.17 -6.42
CA LEU A 58 15.73 3.26 -5.59
C LEU A 58 14.57 2.78 -4.72
N VAL A 59 14.71 2.95 -3.41
CA VAL A 59 13.69 2.59 -2.42
C VAL A 59 13.30 3.82 -1.63
N PHE A 60 12.01 4.14 -1.61
CA PHE A 60 11.45 5.32 -0.95
C PHE A 60 10.51 4.92 0.17
N ASN A 61 10.46 5.73 1.24
CA ASN A 61 9.31 5.78 2.12
C ASN A 61 8.22 6.65 1.50
N HIS A 62 6.97 6.23 1.63
CA HIS A 62 5.87 7.16 1.44
C HIS A 62 5.85 8.19 2.58
N ASN A 63 5.67 9.47 2.24
CA ASN A 63 5.37 10.53 3.19
C ASN A 63 3.91 11.01 2.97
N PRO A 64 3.01 10.87 3.96
CA PRO A 64 1.61 11.26 3.79
C PRO A 64 1.37 12.77 3.85
N TYR A 65 2.39 13.58 4.11
CA TYR A 65 2.30 15.03 4.25
C TYR A 65 2.89 15.79 3.06
N GLU A 66 3.76 15.15 2.26
CA GLU A 66 4.53 15.81 1.22
C GLU A 66 4.61 14.96 -0.04
N ASN A 67 5.00 15.59 -1.15
CA ASN A 67 5.19 14.97 -2.46
C ASN A 67 3.93 14.23 -2.93
N LEU A 68 2.80 14.91 -2.86
CA LEU A 68 1.49 14.39 -3.23
C LEU A 68 0.98 15.03 -4.52
N VAL A 69 0.08 14.34 -5.19
CA VAL A 69 -0.72 14.84 -6.31
C VAL A 69 -2.18 14.77 -5.90
N GLU A 70 -2.90 15.86 -6.08
CA GLU A 70 -4.35 15.92 -5.92
C GLU A 70 -5.03 15.34 -7.14
N LEU A 71 -5.97 14.42 -6.95
CA LEU A 71 -6.73 13.74 -8.01
C LEU A 71 -8.22 14.08 -7.99
N GLY A 72 -8.62 15.05 -7.17
CA GLY A 72 -10.04 15.41 -6.96
C GLY A 72 -10.65 14.64 -5.79
N GLU A 73 -11.96 14.38 -5.87
CA GLU A 73 -12.73 13.75 -4.80
C GLU A 73 -13.45 12.48 -5.27
N THR A 74 -13.67 11.56 -4.34
CA THR A 74 -14.54 10.40 -4.58
C THR A 74 -16.01 10.80 -4.54
N SER A 75 -16.91 9.91 -4.99
CA SER A 75 -18.36 10.09 -4.88
C SER A 75 -18.88 10.32 -3.45
N ASN A 76 -18.09 9.97 -2.44
CA ASN A 76 -18.40 10.20 -1.03
C ASN A 76 -17.71 11.46 -0.46
N GLY A 77 -17.17 12.34 -1.32
CA GLY A 77 -16.50 13.57 -0.93
C GLY A 77 -15.14 13.38 -0.27
N THR A 78 -14.50 12.21 -0.43
CA THR A 78 -13.14 12.00 0.10
C THR A 78 -12.14 12.67 -0.84
N PRO A 79 -11.35 13.66 -0.38
CA PRO A 79 -10.29 14.24 -1.19
C PRO A 79 -9.20 13.20 -1.44
N VAL A 80 -8.71 13.10 -2.67
CA VAL A 80 -7.76 12.06 -3.08
C VAL A 80 -6.41 12.68 -3.39
N HIS A 81 -5.47 12.52 -2.46
CA HIS A 81 -4.06 12.89 -2.62
C HIS A 81 -3.23 11.61 -2.62
N ILE A 82 -2.45 11.39 -3.67
CA ILE A 82 -1.60 10.20 -3.83
C ILE A 82 -0.14 10.60 -4.02
N ASN A 83 0.75 9.76 -3.54
CA ASN A 83 2.19 9.95 -3.68
C ASN A 83 2.58 10.20 -5.15
N ARG A 84 3.32 11.29 -5.38
CA ARG A 84 3.71 11.74 -6.73
C ARG A 84 4.58 10.71 -7.46
N GLU A 85 5.48 10.03 -6.75
CA GLU A 85 6.34 9.01 -7.36
C GLU A 85 5.53 7.82 -7.87
N VAL A 86 4.44 7.48 -7.19
CA VAL A 86 3.50 6.45 -7.67
C VAL A 86 2.75 6.94 -8.90
N MET A 87 2.33 8.20 -8.90
CA MET A 87 1.56 8.77 -10.03
C MET A 87 2.40 8.91 -11.29
N ASN A 88 3.69 9.21 -11.15
CA ASN A 88 4.63 9.38 -12.26
C ASN A 88 5.06 8.05 -12.92
N CYS A 89 4.63 6.90 -12.43
CA CYS A 89 4.91 5.61 -13.06
C CYS A 89 3.78 5.20 -13.99
N ASP A 90 4.10 4.66 -15.17
CA ASP A 90 3.13 4.13 -16.12
C ASP A 90 2.52 2.83 -15.60
N LEU A 91 3.34 1.92 -15.09
CA LEU A 91 2.93 0.65 -14.49
C LEU A 91 3.11 0.66 -12.98
N LYS A 92 2.08 0.25 -12.26
CA LYS A 92 2.07 0.17 -10.80
C LYS A 92 1.78 -1.26 -10.35
N ILE A 93 2.77 -1.89 -9.70
CA ILE A 93 2.64 -3.26 -9.18
C ILE A 93 2.62 -3.22 -7.66
N SER A 94 1.57 -3.75 -7.05
CA SER A 94 1.49 -3.85 -5.59
C SER A 94 1.80 -5.26 -5.12
N VAL A 95 2.73 -5.40 -4.18
CA VAL A 95 3.08 -6.68 -3.55
C VAL A 95 2.75 -6.61 -2.06
N ALA A 96 1.75 -7.36 -1.64
CA ALA A 96 1.25 -7.33 -0.26
C ALA A 96 0.67 -8.66 0.18
N ALA A 97 0.61 -8.89 1.50
CA ALA A 97 -0.17 -9.98 2.05
C ALA A 97 -1.63 -9.59 2.18
N LEU A 98 -2.51 -10.52 1.81
CA LEU A 98 -3.93 -10.40 2.07
C LEU A 98 -4.22 -10.99 3.45
N ILE A 99 -4.60 -10.13 4.40
CA ILE A 99 -4.93 -10.54 5.77
C ILE A 99 -6.19 -9.85 6.27
N PRO A 100 -7.00 -10.50 7.11
CA PRO A 100 -8.18 -9.87 7.69
C PRO A 100 -7.85 -8.58 8.43
N HIS A 101 -8.73 -7.59 8.32
CA HIS A 101 -8.59 -6.30 8.99
C HIS A 101 -9.93 -5.84 9.56
N PHE A 102 -9.96 -5.47 10.84
CA PHE A 102 -11.20 -5.22 11.58
C PHE A 102 -12.07 -4.07 11.01
N GLY A 103 -11.47 -3.02 10.44
CA GLY A 103 -12.20 -1.85 9.93
C GLY A 103 -12.36 -1.83 8.40
N TYR A 104 -11.53 -2.57 7.66
CA TYR A 104 -11.49 -2.50 6.19
C TYR A 104 -11.74 -3.85 5.51
N GLY A 105 -12.22 -4.85 6.23
CA GLY A 105 -12.38 -6.20 5.73
C GLY A 105 -11.03 -6.92 5.58
N PHE A 106 -10.22 -6.52 4.63
CA PHE A 106 -8.90 -7.09 4.38
C PHE A 106 -7.82 -6.01 4.24
N GLY A 107 -6.59 -6.38 4.62
CA GLY A 107 -5.37 -5.63 4.28
C GLY A 107 -4.78 -6.18 2.98
N GLY A 108 -3.92 -5.42 2.32
CA GLY A 108 -3.42 -5.73 0.97
C GLY A 108 -4.37 -5.20 -0.11
N GLY A 109 -4.19 -5.63 -1.36
CA GLY A 109 -5.00 -5.18 -2.49
C GLY A 109 -5.03 -3.66 -2.62
N SER A 110 -6.22 -3.08 -2.79
CA SER A 110 -6.43 -1.62 -2.91
C SER A 110 -5.93 -0.80 -1.72
N LYS A 111 -5.78 -1.42 -0.54
CA LYS A 111 -5.21 -0.73 0.63
C LYS A 111 -3.74 -0.32 0.46
N ILE A 112 -3.03 -0.88 -0.49
CA ILE A 112 -1.68 -0.42 -0.83
C ILE A 112 -1.72 0.97 -1.46
N LEU A 113 -2.79 1.31 -2.16
CA LEU A 113 -3.01 2.66 -2.70
C LEU A 113 -3.62 3.58 -1.63
N VAL A 114 -4.78 3.23 -1.11
CA VAL A 114 -5.45 3.99 -0.04
C VAL A 114 -5.72 3.05 1.13
N PRO A 115 -5.09 3.27 2.30
CA PRO A 115 -4.26 4.41 2.71
C PRO A 115 -2.75 4.30 2.41
N GLY A 116 -2.26 3.25 1.81
CA GLY A 116 -0.83 2.90 1.78
C GLY A 116 0.11 3.96 1.22
N VAL A 117 -0.27 4.66 0.14
CA VAL A 117 0.48 5.76 -0.48
C VAL A 117 -0.35 7.03 -0.63
N ALA A 118 -1.40 7.16 0.17
CA ALA A 118 -2.29 8.32 0.18
C ALA A 118 -1.84 9.40 1.17
N GLY A 119 -2.23 10.64 0.88
CA GLY A 119 -2.03 11.78 1.77
C GLY A 119 -2.82 11.64 3.08
N ILE A 120 -2.35 12.32 4.12
CA ILE A 120 -2.94 12.22 5.46
C ILE A 120 -4.42 12.63 5.48
N GLU A 121 -4.78 13.64 4.71
CA GLU A 121 -6.16 14.11 4.60
C GLU A 121 -7.07 13.04 3.98
N THR A 122 -6.63 12.41 2.88
CA THR A 122 -7.32 11.26 2.27
C THR A 122 -7.51 10.13 3.26
N ILE A 123 -6.45 9.79 4.01
CA ILE A 123 -6.47 8.71 5.01
C ILE A 123 -7.48 9.03 6.11
N TRP A 124 -7.43 10.23 6.63
CA TRP A 124 -8.31 10.69 7.71
C TRP A 124 -9.77 10.64 7.29
N HIS A 125 -10.09 11.30 6.17
CA HIS A 125 -11.47 11.35 5.66
C HIS A 125 -12.02 9.96 5.33
N ASN A 126 -11.25 9.14 4.60
CA ASN A 126 -11.65 7.78 4.27
C ASN A 126 -11.89 6.92 5.52
N THR A 127 -11.05 7.04 6.54
CA THR A 127 -11.22 6.31 7.81
C THR A 127 -12.48 6.74 8.55
N THR A 128 -12.77 8.04 8.57
CA THR A 128 -13.96 8.62 9.21
C THR A 128 -15.24 8.18 8.49
N VAL A 129 -15.27 8.26 7.17
CA VAL A 129 -16.42 7.80 6.36
C VAL A 129 -16.67 6.31 6.60
N LEU A 130 -15.64 5.46 6.52
CA LEU A 130 -15.79 4.03 6.73
C LEU A 130 -16.23 3.67 8.16
N SER A 131 -15.81 4.43 9.17
CA SER A 131 -16.25 4.19 10.55
C SER A 131 -17.74 4.47 10.76
N ASN A 132 -18.33 5.31 9.93
CA ASN A 132 -19.75 5.71 9.98
C ASN A 132 -20.68 4.80 9.14
N ILE A 133 -20.14 3.96 8.27
CA ILE A 133 -20.93 3.03 7.45
C ILE A 133 -21.42 1.87 8.33
N LYS A 134 -22.71 1.86 8.64
CA LYS A 134 -23.35 0.80 9.47
C LYS A 134 -23.18 -0.60 8.89
N GLU A 135 -23.19 -0.73 7.57
CA GLU A 135 -23.06 -2.00 6.85
C GLU A 135 -21.71 -2.70 7.05
N VAL A 136 -20.62 -1.94 7.18
CA VAL A 136 -19.29 -2.52 7.50
C VAL A 136 -19.30 -3.21 8.86
N LYS A 137 -20.04 -2.68 9.84
CA LYS A 137 -20.18 -3.26 11.16
C LYS A 137 -21.03 -4.54 11.15
N ILE A 138 -22.01 -4.63 10.25
CA ILE A 138 -22.93 -5.79 10.12
C ILE A 138 -22.21 -6.98 9.48
N VAL A 139 -21.48 -6.77 8.38
CA VAL A 139 -20.73 -7.83 7.68
C VAL A 139 -19.72 -8.53 8.61
N TRP A 140 -19.10 -7.80 9.53
CA TRP A 140 -18.19 -8.40 10.51
C TRP A 140 -18.92 -9.23 11.59
N ARG A 141 -20.07 -8.78 12.06
CA ARG A 141 -20.88 -9.56 13.03
C ARG A 141 -21.33 -10.88 12.43
N GLU A 142 -21.82 -10.89 11.22
CA GLU A 142 -22.29 -12.09 10.53
C GLU A 142 -21.15 -13.08 10.24
N ARG A 143 -20.00 -12.59 9.76
CA ARG A 143 -18.82 -13.45 9.51
C ARG A 143 -18.22 -14.05 10.77
N LEU A 144 -18.17 -13.30 11.86
CA LEU A 144 -17.70 -13.84 13.16
C LEU A 144 -18.66 -14.87 13.74
N SER A 145 -19.96 -14.77 13.48
CA SER A 145 -20.95 -15.77 13.90
C SER A 145 -20.85 -17.09 13.12
N THR A 146 -20.44 -17.02 11.84
CA THR A 146 -20.24 -18.21 10.97
C THR A 146 -18.92 -18.93 11.24
N LEU A 147 -17.90 -18.24 11.78
CA LEU A 147 -16.61 -18.85 12.13
C LEU A 147 -16.63 -19.57 13.50
N LYS A 148 -17.71 -19.48 14.26
CA LYS A 148 -17.89 -20.13 15.59
C LYS A 148 -18.67 -21.45 15.54
N ARG A 149 -18.89 -22.00 14.34
CA ARG A 149 -19.48 -23.33 14.14
C ARG A 149 -18.42 -24.27 13.52
#